data_3dbfaf4b2b093710a7da61bf6017d674
#
_entry.id   3dbfaf4b2b093710a7da61bf6017d674
#
_cell.length_a   1.000
_cell.length_b   1.000
_cell.length_c   1.000
_cell.angle_alpha   90.00
_cell.angle_beta   90.00
_cell.angle_gamma   90.00
#
_symmetry.space_group_name_H-M   'P 1'
#
loop_
_entity.id
_entity.type
_entity.pdbx_description
1 polymer ?
#
loop_
_entity_poly.entity_id
_entity_poly.type
_entity_poly.pdbx_seq_one_letter_code
_entity_poly.pdbx_strand_id
1 'polypeptide(L)'
;MVKKFRRLSSGILAMVMIFSLCFTNAVQDASIDISSENETVGLRTQLTFLEGMPGDNHLVYTYQENGQQYKVVEDADVDFMNVYSTSYVMNSEGNYEEIKSQVLNVQPDGNCLLTSTDTHGNSNVSKIDITKSVKSVDKSTEVVGASIARAYTDPGTGEWVTQTWDGSSYIYNMTVTAIGAVLGAAIGGKVGAAIGAIASEYFKKGSDYAYYHVVDSWMMSALYPMTVIIREATHTTYYLDSGHKYSTGTDYYEYDGRW
;
A
#
# COMPACT_ATOMS: atom_id res chain seq x y z
N MET A 1 36.82 -17.75 -30.51
CA MET A 1 35.50 -17.31 -31.02
C MET A 1 34.79 -16.52 -29.93
N VAL A 2 35.07 -15.24 -29.86
CA VAL A 2 34.47 -14.31 -28.90
C VAL A 2 33.77 -13.24 -29.75
N LYS A 3 32.45 -13.08 -29.62
CA LYS A 3 31.73 -11.84 -29.92
C LYS A 3 30.22 -12.00 -29.62
N LYS A 4 29.76 -11.04 -28.81
CA LYS A 4 28.45 -10.42 -28.69
C LYS A 4 27.77 -10.61 -27.32
N PHE A 5 28.25 -9.83 -26.38
CA PHE A 5 27.43 -9.32 -25.27
C PHE A 5 27.75 -7.83 -25.11
N ARG A 6 27.05 -6.99 -25.83
CA ARG A 6 26.99 -5.55 -25.62
C ARG A 6 25.75 -5.04 -26.33
N ARG A 7 24.72 -4.70 -25.54
CA ARG A 7 23.70 -3.67 -25.78
C ARG A 7 22.39 -4.11 -25.11
N LEU A 8 22.32 -3.92 -23.78
CA LEU A 8 21.05 -3.93 -23.02
C LEU A 8 21.29 -3.20 -21.68
N SER A 9 21.72 -1.95 -21.73
CA SER A 9 21.86 -1.13 -20.52
C SER A 9 21.47 0.34 -20.69
N SER A 10 20.91 0.72 -21.85
CA SER A 10 20.61 2.14 -22.13
C SER A 10 19.13 2.50 -22.06
N GLY A 11 18.23 1.53 -21.92
CA GLY A 11 16.78 1.77 -21.86
C GLY A 11 16.23 1.99 -20.46
N ILE A 12 16.87 1.41 -19.45
CA ILE A 12 16.35 1.48 -18.07
C ILE A 12 16.69 2.82 -17.38
N LEU A 13 17.79 3.46 -17.76
CA LEU A 13 18.20 4.72 -17.14
C LEU A 13 17.34 5.93 -17.57
N ALA A 14 16.70 5.87 -18.74
CA ALA A 14 15.84 6.96 -19.23
C ALA A 14 14.45 6.97 -18.58
N MET A 15 13.96 5.82 -18.10
CA MET A 15 12.64 5.73 -17.49
C MET A 15 12.61 6.19 -16.02
N VAL A 16 13.73 6.08 -15.32
CA VAL A 16 13.86 6.54 -13.92
C VAL A 16 13.91 8.08 -13.83
N MET A 17 14.44 8.77 -14.86
CA MET A 17 14.50 10.25 -14.84
C MET A 17 13.19 10.95 -15.16
N ILE A 18 12.25 10.30 -15.82
CA ILE A 18 10.94 10.91 -16.14
C ILE A 18 10.00 10.87 -14.93
N PHE A 19 10.15 9.88 -14.04
CA PHE A 19 9.37 9.81 -12.81
C PHE A 19 9.79 10.83 -11.74
N SER A 20 11.06 11.26 -11.71
CA SER A 20 11.54 12.27 -10.76
C SER A 20 11.06 13.70 -11.02
N LEU A 21 10.56 14.00 -12.22
CA LEU A 21 10.14 15.36 -12.60
C LEU A 21 8.65 15.64 -12.40
N CYS A 22 7.83 14.62 -12.11
CA CYS A 22 6.40 14.79 -11.89
C CYS A 22 6.02 15.04 -10.42
N PHE A 23 6.94 14.86 -9.46
CA PHE A 23 6.63 14.99 -8.04
C PHE A 23 6.93 16.39 -7.42
N THR A 24 7.44 17.34 -8.18
CA THR A 24 7.85 18.65 -7.65
C THR A 24 6.81 19.77 -7.75
N ASN A 25 5.59 19.51 -8.24
CA ASN A 25 4.60 20.58 -8.46
C ASN A 25 3.21 20.35 -7.83
N ALA A 26 3.09 19.58 -6.75
CA ALA A 26 1.80 19.39 -6.08
C ALA A 26 1.87 19.52 -4.55
N VAL A 27 2.75 20.36 -4.03
CA VAL A 27 2.64 20.82 -2.65
C VAL A 27 2.34 22.32 -2.71
N GLN A 28 1.12 22.66 -3.08
CA GLN A 28 0.55 23.96 -2.76
C GLN A 28 -0.11 23.85 -1.39
N ASP A 29 0.47 24.57 -0.45
CA ASP A 29 0.03 24.78 0.92
C ASP A 29 -1.43 25.25 0.93
N ALA A 30 -2.36 24.31 1.04
CA ALA A 30 -3.72 24.61 1.42
C ALA A 30 -3.75 24.49 2.95
N SER A 31 -3.54 25.61 3.63
CA SER A 31 -3.86 25.74 5.04
C SER A 31 -5.37 25.51 5.21
N ILE A 32 -5.76 24.28 5.53
CA ILE A 32 -7.14 23.94 5.90
C ILE A 32 -7.28 24.32 7.36
N ASP A 33 -8.01 25.42 7.58
CA ASP A 33 -8.47 25.86 8.89
C ASP A 33 -9.51 24.85 9.40
N ILE A 34 -9.06 23.84 10.15
CA ILE A 34 -9.94 22.87 10.81
C ILE A 34 -10.19 23.38 12.23
N SER A 35 -11.11 24.33 12.35
CA SER A 35 -11.74 24.65 13.63
C SER A 35 -12.94 23.71 13.86
N SER A 36 -12.70 22.53 14.39
CA SER A 36 -13.68 21.77 15.15
C SER A 36 -12.95 21.08 16.30
N GLU A 37 -13.34 21.48 17.50
CA GLU A 37 -12.97 20.84 18.75
C GLU A 37 -13.32 19.34 18.68
N ASN A 38 -12.30 18.50 18.48
CA ASN A 38 -12.29 17.12 18.91
C ASN A 38 -10.83 16.71 19.07
N GLU A 39 -10.53 16.16 20.23
CA GLU A 39 -9.31 15.60 20.77
C GLU A 39 -8.17 15.48 19.75
N THR A 40 -7.10 16.25 19.98
CA THR A 40 -5.82 16.10 19.27
C THR A 40 -5.24 14.72 19.57
N VAL A 41 -5.73 13.70 18.87
CA VAL A 41 -5.01 12.44 18.71
C VAL A 41 -3.66 12.83 18.10
N GLY A 42 -2.55 12.48 18.76
CA GLY A 42 -1.24 13.01 18.51
C GLY A 42 -0.81 12.97 17.05
N LEU A 43 -0.86 14.13 16.39
CA LEU A 43 -0.27 14.30 15.07
C LEU A 43 1.20 13.93 15.15
N ARG A 44 1.62 12.97 14.33
CA ARG A 44 3.01 12.58 14.18
C ARG A 44 3.70 13.52 13.21
N THR A 45 4.53 14.37 13.77
CA THR A 45 5.26 15.41 13.02
C THR A 45 6.70 14.99 12.77
N GLN A 46 7.41 15.70 11.89
CA GLN A 46 8.83 15.50 11.59
C GLN A 46 9.17 14.04 11.21
N LEU A 47 8.27 13.36 10.49
CA LEU A 47 8.55 12.04 9.96
C LEU A 47 9.74 12.12 9.00
N THR A 48 10.82 11.42 9.34
CA THR A 48 12.07 11.40 8.57
C THR A 48 12.52 9.96 8.39
N PHE A 49 12.66 9.51 7.15
CA PHE A 49 13.19 8.20 6.83
C PHE A 49 14.73 8.25 6.85
N LEU A 50 15.33 7.36 7.64
CA LEU A 50 16.78 7.25 7.82
C LEU A 50 17.36 6.16 6.92
N GLU A 51 16.65 5.04 6.77
CA GLU A 51 17.01 3.91 5.92
C GLU A 51 15.76 3.41 5.20
N GLY A 52 15.89 3.09 3.92
CA GLY A 52 14.79 2.66 3.07
C GLY A 52 13.81 3.77 2.69
N MET A 53 12.86 3.41 1.84
CA MET A 53 11.76 4.26 1.39
C MET A 53 10.44 3.57 1.72
N PRO A 54 9.34 4.30 1.93
CA PRO A 54 8.02 3.68 2.10
C PRO A 54 7.70 2.71 0.96
N GLY A 55 7.41 1.45 1.33
CA GLY A 55 7.21 0.34 0.38
C GLY A 55 8.41 -0.59 0.23
N ASP A 56 9.57 -0.29 0.85
CA ASP A 56 10.70 -1.21 0.95
C ASP A 56 10.48 -2.22 2.08
N ASN A 57 11.15 -3.37 1.99
CA ASN A 57 11.07 -4.43 2.99
C ASN A 57 11.82 -4.10 4.29
N HIS A 58 12.74 -3.14 4.27
CA HIS A 58 13.44 -2.62 5.42
C HIS A 58 13.26 -1.12 5.49
N LEU A 59 12.84 -0.60 6.66
CA LEU A 59 12.55 0.80 6.86
C LEU A 59 12.97 1.24 8.25
N VAL A 60 13.74 2.32 8.33
CA VAL A 60 14.06 2.98 9.62
C VAL A 60 13.68 4.45 9.53
N TYR A 61 12.88 4.91 10.48
CA TYR A 61 12.44 6.31 10.51
C TYR A 61 12.29 6.85 11.94
N THR A 62 12.25 8.17 12.02
CA THR A 62 11.97 8.92 13.25
C THR A 62 10.77 9.82 13.05
N TYR A 63 10.09 10.13 14.15
CA TYR A 63 8.99 11.09 14.18
C TYR A 63 8.84 11.70 15.57
N GLN A 64 8.07 12.78 15.65
CA GLN A 64 7.69 13.38 16.93
C GLN A 64 6.18 13.22 17.16
N GLU A 65 5.81 12.87 18.38
CA GLU A 65 4.44 12.78 18.85
C GLU A 65 4.37 13.30 20.28
N ASN A 66 3.47 14.26 20.56
CA ASN A 66 3.33 14.90 21.86
C ASN A 66 4.63 15.48 22.44
N GLY A 67 5.51 16.02 21.57
CA GLY A 67 6.80 16.59 21.95
C GLY A 67 7.90 15.56 22.27
N GLN A 68 7.60 14.27 22.19
CA GLN A 68 8.53 13.17 22.39
C GLN A 68 9.05 12.67 21.02
N GLN A 69 10.33 12.35 20.93
CA GLN A 69 10.92 11.78 19.72
C GLN A 69 10.92 10.25 19.77
N TYR A 70 10.50 9.65 18.66
CA TYR A 70 10.44 8.20 18.49
C TYR A 70 11.31 7.76 17.31
N LYS A 71 11.74 6.51 17.34
CA LYS A 71 12.38 5.80 16.24
C LYS A 71 11.67 4.47 16.03
N VAL A 72 11.50 4.08 14.78
CA VAL A 72 10.96 2.77 14.42
C VAL A 72 11.92 2.08 13.47
N VAL A 73 12.08 0.78 13.65
CA VAL A 73 12.79 -0.13 12.75
C VAL A 73 11.79 -1.17 12.30
N GLU A 74 11.65 -1.36 11.01
CA GLU A 74 10.71 -2.31 10.41
C GLU A 74 11.44 -3.22 9.43
N ASP A 75 11.09 -4.50 9.46
CA ASP A 75 11.51 -5.52 8.51
C ASP A 75 10.29 -6.29 8.03
N ALA A 76 10.17 -6.51 6.73
CA ALA A 76 9.11 -7.31 6.14
C ALA A 76 9.68 -8.40 5.25
N ASP A 77 8.94 -9.48 5.08
CA ASP A 77 9.25 -10.46 4.03
C ASP A 77 8.94 -9.89 2.62
N VAL A 78 9.38 -10.58 1.59
CA VAL A 78 9.27 -10.11 0.19
C VAL A 78 7.83 -9.84 -0.23
N ASP A 79 6.88 -10.58 0.33
CA ASP A 79 5.46 -10.50 -0.01
C ASP A 79 4.66 -9.67 1.01
N PHE A 80 5.32 -9.07 2.01
CA PHE A 80 4.71 -8.31 3.11
C PHE A 80 3.65 -9.11 3.90
N MET A 81 3.78 -10.44 3.91
CA MET A 81 2.90 -11.30 4.70
C MET A 81 3.25 -11.26 6.18
N ASN A 82 4.51 -10.95 6.50
CA ASN A 82 4.98 -10.75 7.86
C ASN A 82 5.74 -9.43 7.94
N VAL A 83 5.34 -8.56 8.85
CA VAL A 83 6.02 -7.29 9.16
C VAL A 83 6.40 -7.30 10.63
N TYR A 84 7.69 -7.14 10.89
CA TYR A 84 8.26 -7.03 12.22
C TYR A 84 8.65 -5.58 12.45
N SER A 85 8.23 -4.98 13.57
CA SER A 85 8.57 -3.62 13.90
C SER A 85 8.94 -3.47 15.36
N THR A 86 9.98 -2.66 15.62
CA THR A 86 10.41 -2.29 16.98
C THR A 86 10.37 -0.77 17.10
N SER A 87 9.68 -0.29 18.11
CA SER A 87 9.53 1.13 18.42
C SER A 87 10.37 1.52 19.62
N TYR A 88 11.01 2.65 19.53
CA TYR A 88 11.88 3.23 20.54
C TYR A 88 11.44 4.66 20.86
N VAL A 89 11.69 5.09 22.07
CA VAL A 89 11.51 6.48 22.52
C VAL A 89 12.87 7.07 22.92
N MET A 90 13.10 8.34 22.62
CA MET A 90 14.31 9.03 23.05
C MET A 90 14.18 9.44 24.53
N ASN A 91 15.13 9.00 25.36
CA ASN A 91 15.19 9.38 26.76
C ASN A 91 15.84 10.77 26.94
N SER A 92 15.93 11.26 28.21
CA SER A 92 16.49 12.56 28.54
C SER A 92 18.01 12.68 28.26
N GLU A 93 18.71 11.56 28.09
CA GLU A 93 20.12 11.50 27.75
C GLU A 93 20.38 11.49 26.23
N GLY A 94 19.31 11.45 25.42
CA GLY A 94 19.39 11.38 23.96
C GLY A 94 19.56 9.97 23.40
N ASN A 95 19.40 8.93 24.24
CA ASN A 95 19.47 7.53 23.82
C ASN A 95 18.07 7.00 23.48
N TYR A 96 17.99 6.12 22.49
CA TYR A 96 16.75 5.43 22.14
C TYR A 96 16.57 4.17 23.00
N GLU A 97 15.46 4.10 23.72
CA GLU A 97 15.05 2.95 24.54
C GLU A 97 13.85 2.26 23.88
N GLU A 98 13.91 0.93 23.80
CA GLU A 98 12.80 0.14 23.26
C GLU A 98 11.56 0.29 24.15
N ILE A 99 10.40 0.48 23.51
CA ILE A 99 9.11 0.58 24.22
C ILE A 99 8.13 -0.52 23.82
N LYS A 100 8.19 -1.03 22.61
CA LYS A 100 7.36 -2.15 22.15
C LYS A 100 7.90 -2.77 20.87
N SER A 101 7.56 -4.03 20.66
CA SER A 101 7.67 -4.69 19.38
C SER A 101 6.28 -5.09 18.84
N GLN A 102 6.14 -5.18 17.53
CA GLN A 102 4.92 -5.60 16.87
C GLN A 102 5.24 -6.60 15.75
N VAL A 103 4.36 -7.57 15.57
CA VAL A 103 4.38 -8.48 14.43
C VAL A 103 3.00 -8.44 13.78
N LEU A 104 2.94 -7.97 12.54
CA LEU A 104 1.75 -8.12 11.71
C LEU A 104 1.91 -9.39 10.89
N ASN A 105 0.89 -10.23 10.88
CA ASN A 105 0.82 -11.44 10.07
C ASN A 105 -0.41 -11.35 9.17
N VAL A 106 -0.19 -11.30 7.86
CA VAL A 106 -1.23 -11.34 6.83
C VAL A 106 -1.47 -12.79 6.45
N GLN A 107 -2.70 -13.24 6.60
CA GLN A 107 -3.10 -14.61 6.26
C GLN A 107 -3.43 -14.73 4.76
N PRO A 108 -3.33 -15.93 4.16
CA PRO A 108 -3.68 -16.15 2.75
C PRO A 108 -5.13 -15.80 2.38
N ASP A 109 -6.02 -15.76 3.36
CA ASP A 109 -7.43 -15.36 3.17
C ASP A 109 -7.66 -13.85 3.30
N GLY A 110 -6.56 -13.06 3.43
CA GLY A 110 -6.60 -11.61 3.61
C GLY A 110 -6.87 -11.13 5.03
N ASN A 111 -7.10 -12.03 6.01
CA ASN A 111 -7.18 -11.63 7.40
C ASN A 111 -5.80 -11.18 7.92
N CYS A 112 -5.77 -10.16 8.77
CA CYS A 112 -4.56 -9.66 9.38
C CYS A 112 -4.61 -9.80 10.91
N LEU A 113 -3.52 -10.29 11.50
CA LEU A 113 -3.33 -10.41 12.95
C LEU A 113 -2.16 -9.54 13.38
N LEU A 114 -2.39 -8.62 14.31
CA LEU A 114 -1.36 -7.79 14.91
C LEU A 114 -1.06 -8.28 16.32
N THR A 115 0.17 -8.72 16.54
CA THR A 115 0.70 -9.02 17.88
C THR A 115 1.53 -7.85 18.34
N SER A 116 1.22 -7.27 19.49
CA SER A 116 1.99 -6.21 20.14
C SER A 116 2.55 -6.73 21.45
N THR A 117 3.85 -6.56 21.67
CA THR A 117 4.55 -7.00 22.88
C THR A 117 5.24 -5.79 23.53
N ASP A 118 4.99 -5.56 24.83
CA ASP A 118 5.67 -4.54 25.61
C ASP A 118 7.06 -5.00 26.10
N THR A 119 7.81 -4.10 26.70
CA THR A 119 9.16 -4.39 27.25
C THR A 119 9.18 -5.37 28.42
N HIS A 120 8.03 -5.67 29.00
CA HIS A 120 7.88 -6.68 30.06
C HIS A 120 7.54 -8.07 29.51
N GLY A 121 7.39 -8.20 28.18
CA GLY A 121 7.02 -9.44 27.52
C GLY A 121 5.51 -9.72 27.51
N ASN A 122 4.68 -8.77 27.92
CA ASN A 122 3.21 -8.94 27.80
C ASN A 122 2.80 -8.75 26.35
N SER A 123 2.13 -9.73 25.81
CA SER A 123 1.68 -9.71 24.40
C SER A 123 0.16 -9.61 24.32
N ASN A 124 -0.31 -8.80 23.38
CA ASN A 124 -1.71 -8.71 22.99
C ASN A 124 -1.83 -9.01 21.49
N VAL A 125 -2.80 -9.84 21.12
CA VAL A 125 -3.09 -10.20 19.73
C VAL A 125 -4.44 -9.62 19.36
N SER A 126 -4.47 -8.85 18.29
CA SER A 126 -5.68 -8.23 17.74
C SER A 126 -5.88 -8.67 16.30
N LYS A 127 -7.09 -9.09 15.97
CA LYS A 127 -7.52 -9.25 14.58
C LYS A 127 -7.84 -7.86 14.02
N ILE A 128 -7.30 -7.57 12.84
CA ILE A 128 -7.56 -6.31 12.15
C ILE A 128 -8.94 -6.40 11.49
N ASP A 129 -9.75 -5.40 11.73
CA ASP A 129 -11.06 -5.27 11.09
C ASP A 129 -10.89 -4.67 9.69
N ILE A 130 -11.24 -5.45 8.66
CA ILE A 130 -11.20 -5.07 7.26
C ILE A 130 -12.62 -5.26 6.71
N THR A 131 -13.21 -4.19 6.20
CA THR A 131 -14.56 -4.22 5.63
C THR A 131 -14.52 -4.06 4.11
N LYS A 132 -15.49 -4.68 3.44
CA LYS A 132 -15.70 -4.56 1.99
C LYS A 132 -17.20 -4.47 1.71
N SER A 133 -17.62 -3.40 1.04
CA SER A 133 -19.00 -3.17 0.62
C SER A 133 -19.08 -3.03 -0.89
N VAL A 134 -19.50 -4.07 -1.59
CA VAL A 134 -19.66 -4.06 -3.05
C VAL A 134 -20.76 -3.08 -3.44
N LYS A 135 -20.46 -2.21 -4.41
CA LYS A 135 -21.37 -1.18 -4.94
C LYS A 135 -21.98 -1.60 -6.28
N SER A 136 -21.14 -2.08 -7.19
CA SER A 136 -21.59 -2.54 -8.51
C SER A 136 -20.73 -3.68 -9.02
N VAL A 137 -21.33 -4.43 -9.96
CA VAL A 137 -20.63 -5.38 -10.82
C VAL A 137 -21.15 -5.15 -12.24
N ASP A 138 -20.29 -4.67 -13.11
CA ASP A 138 -20.63 -4.32 -14.49
C ASP A 138 -19.86 -5.18 -15.48
N LYS A 139 -20.41 -5.35 -16.67
CA LYS A 139 -19.79 -6.08 -17.77
C LYS A 139 -19.71 -5.19 -19.00
N SER A 140 -18.56 -5.19 -19.65
CA SER A 140 -18.32 -4.50 -20.90
C SER A 140 -17.63 -5.42 -21.89
N THR A 141 -17.81 -5.18 -23.18
CA THR A 141 -17.18 -5.98 -24.24
C THR A 141 -16.15 -5.13 -24.96
N GLU A 142 -14.90 -5.58 -24.95
CA GLU A 142 -13.86 -5.04 -25.80
C GLU A 142 -13.96 -5.71 -27.17
N VAL A 143 -14.00 -4.93 -28.25
CA VAL A 143 -13.86 -5.48 -29.61
C VAL A 143 -12.42 -5.94 -29.77
N VAL A 144 -12.18 -7.20 -29.48
CA VAL A 144 -10.88 -7.81 -29.74
C VAL A 144 -10.76 -7.88 -31.27
N GLY A 145 -10.04 -6.92 -31.84
CA GLY A 145 -9.70 -6.94 -33.25
C GLY A 145 -9.07 -8.27 -33.56
N ALA A 146 -9.56 -8.97 -34.61
CA ALA A 146 -8.98 -10.21 -35.06
C ALA A 146 -7.55 -9.95 -35.56
N SER A 147 -6.63 -9.78 -34.65
CA SER A 147 -5.21 -9.80 -34.97
C SER A 147 -4.89 -11.24 -35.29
N ILE A 148 -4.45 -11.46 -36.54
CA ILE A 148 -3.96 -12.74 -37.05
C ILE A 148 -3.03 -13.32 -36.01
N ALA A 149 -3.52 -14.35 -35.33
CA ALA A 149 -2.91 -14.97 -34.18
C ALA A 149 -1.46 -15.36 -34.46
N ARG A 150 -0.54 -14.81 -33.72
CA ARG A 150 0.68 -15.54 -33.38
C ARG A 150 0.24 -16.70 -32.50
N ALA A 151 0.56 -17.92 -32.88
CA ALA A 151 -0.04 -19.17 -32.47
C ALA A 151 0.03 -19.53 -30.98
N TYR A 152 0.34 -18.59 -30.05
CA TYR A 152 0.55 -18.86 -28.62
C TYR A 152 0.03 -17.75 -27.68
N THR A 153 -0.72 -16.76 -28.19
CA THR A 153 -1.24 -15.69 -27.33
C THR A 153 -2.71 -15.90 -27.04
N ASP A 154 -3.08 -16.02 -25.77
CA ASP A 154 -4.47 -16.04 -25.35
C ASP A 154 -5.11 -14.65 -25.61
N PRO A 155 -6.11 -14.52 -26.52
CA PRO A 155 -6.72 -13.23 -26.82
C PRO A 155 -7.63 -12.72 -25.70
N GLY A 156 -7.99 -13.58 -24.74
CA GLY A 156 -9.04 -13.32 -23.77
C GLY A 156 -10.45 -13.47 -24.35
N THR A 157 -11.44 -13.47 -23.48
CA THR A 157 -12.85 -13.57 -23.86
C THR A 157 -13.39 -12.31 -24.56
N GLY A 158 -12.66 -11.18 -24.46
CA GLY A 158 -13.16 -9.87 -24.89
C GLY A 158 -14.18 -9.25 -23.93
N GLU A 159 -14.62 -9.99 -22.91
CA GLU A 159 -15.52 -9.50 -21.87
C GLU A 159 -14.73 -9.05 -20.65
N TRP A 160 -14.87 -7.77 -20.29
CA TRP A 160 -14.38 -7.23 -19.04
C TRP A 160 -15.46 -7.30 -17.97
N VAL A 161 -15.10 -7.77 -16.80
CA VAL A 161 -15.93 -7.71 -15.61
C VAL A 161 -15.31 -6.65 -14.69
N THR A 162 -16.08 -5.64 -14.32
CA THR A 162 -15.66 -4.59 -13.41
C THR A 162 -16.47 -4.68 -12.13
N GLN A 163 -15.77 -4.79 -11.00
CA GLN A 163 -16.36 -4.72 -9.67
C GLN A 163 -15.91 -3.46 -8.96
N THR A 164 -16.86 -2.75 -8.37
CA THR A 164 -16.58 -1.55 -7.58
C THR A 164 -17.01 -1.77 -6.14
N TRP A 165 -16.14 -1.42 -5.19
CA TRP A 165 -16.48 -1.50 -3.77
C TRP A 165 -15.82 -0.41 -2.96
N ASP A 166 -16.44 -0.07 -1.81
CA ASP A 166 -15.84 0.70 -0.75
C ASP A 166 -15.38 -0.21 0.37
N GLY A 167 -14.34 0.18 1.07
CA GLY A 167 -13.85 -0.55 2.23
C GLY A 167 -13.20 0.34 3.26
N SER A 168 -12.91 -0.27 4.40
CA SER A 168 -12.09 0.34 5.44
C SER A 168 -11.26 -0.71 6.17
N SER A 169 -10.11 -0.29 6.68
CA SER A 169 -9.22 -1.11 7.51
C SER A 169 -8.88 -0.38 8.79
N TYR A 170 -8.97 -1.07 9.92
CA TYR A 170 -8.50 -0.55 11.20
C TYR A 170 -6.98 -0.55 11.24
N ILE A 171 -6.36 0.62 11.46
CA ILE A 171 -4.90 0.81 11.38
C ILE A 171 -4.32 1.52 12.61
N TYR A 172 -5.10 1.67 13.67
CA TYR A 172 -4.71 2.35 14.90
C TYR A 172 -3.42 1.78 15.50
N ASN A 173 -2.48 2.65 15.88
CA ASN A 173 -1.20 2.30 16.48
C ASN A 173 -0.29 1.37 15.64
N MET A 174 -0.54 1.26 14.35
CA MET A 174 0.34 0.54 13.43
C MET A 174 1.50 1.42 12.95
N THR A 175 2.54 0.76 12.49
CA THR A 175 3.72 1.35 11.86
C THR A 175 3.51 1.52 10.36
N VAL A 176 4.38 2.25 9.67
CA VAL A 176 4.20 2.59 8.24
C VAL A 176 4.09 1.34 7.37
N THR A 177 5.03 0.39 7.53
CA THR A 177 5.03 -0.84 6.72
C THR A 177 3.85 -1.74 7.07
N ALA A 178 3.45 -1.81 8.36
CA ALA A 178 2.28 -2.57 8.79
C ALA A 178 0.98 -2.00 8.19
N ILE A 179 0.81 -0.67 8.14
CA ILE A 179 -0.32 -0.03 7.45
C ILE A 179 -0.32 -0.42 5.97
N GLY A 180 0.84 -0.31 5.31
CA GLY A 180 0.98 -0.69 3.90
C GLY A 180 0.59 -2.14 3.62
N ALA A 181 1.01 -3.08 4.47
CA ALA A 181 0.68 -4.50 4.36
C ALA A 181 -0.84 -4.76 4.53
N VAL A 182 -1.48 -4.09 5.52
CA VAL A 182 -2.94 -4.17 5.71
C VAL A 182 -3.69 -3.63 4.51
N LEU A 183 -3.27 -2.50 3.94
CA LEU A 183 -3.87 -1.93 2.73
C LEU A 183 -3.71 -2.86 1.54
N GLY A 184 -2.51 -3.42 1.32
CA GLY A 184 -2.25 -4.40 0.27
C GLY A 184 -3.17 -5.63 0.40
N ALA A 185 -3.28 -6.20 1.61
CA ALA A 185 -4.18 -7.33 1.88
C ALA A 185 -5.64 -7.01 1.61
N ALA A 186 -6.10 -5.82 2.00
CA ALA A 186 -7.49 -5.38 1.86
C ALA A 186 -7.96 -5.25 0.41
N ILE A 187 -7.05 -4.82 -0.48
CA ILE A 187 -7.36 -4.64 -1.91
C ILE A 187 -6.95 -5.82 -2.78
N GLY A 188 -6.26 -6.83 -2.22
CA GLY A 188 -5.69 -7.94 -2.98
C GLY A 188 -4.47 -7.55 -3.82
N GLY A 189 -3.87 -6.38 -3.55
CA GLY A 189 -2.74 -5.80 -4.27
C GLY A 189 -1.39 -6.10 -3.63
N LYS A 190 -0.32 -5.75 -4.35
CA LYS A 190 1.05 -5.81 -3.83
C LYS A 190 1.41 -4.51 -3.14
N VAL A 191 2.10 -4.61 -2.00
CA VAL A 191 2.70 -3.44 -1.36
C VAL A 191 3.84 -2.94 -2.26
N GLY A 192 3.85 -1.63 -2.49
CA GLY A 192 4.87 -0.96 -3.28
C GLY A 192 4.98 0.51 -2.88
N ALA A 193 5.78 1.28 -3.62
CA ALA A 193 6.06 2.68 -3.27
C ALA A 193 4.80 3.56 -3.14
N ALA A 194 3.78 3.34 -3.97
CA ALA A 194 2.53 4.09 -3.92
C ALA A 194 1.77 3.82 -2.60
N ILE A 195 1.56 2.53 -2.28
CA ILE A 195 0.90 2.13 -1.02
C ILE A 195 1.74 2.56 0.18
N GLY A 196 3.08 2.45 0.12
CA GLY A 196 3.97 2.91 1.16
C GLY A 196 3.86 4.42 1.43
N ALA A 197 3.79 5.24 0.37
CA ALA A 197 3.56 6.69 0.49
C ALA A 197 2.20 7.00 1.15
N ILE A 198 1.14 6.32 0.74
CA ILE A 198 -0.20 6.43 1.31
C ILE A 198 -0.21 6.02 2.79
N ALA A 199 0.46 4.90 3.13
CA ALA A 199 0.61 4.43 4.51
C ALA A 199 1.31 5.48 5.40
N SER A 200 2.32 6.17 4.85
CA SER A 200 3.03 7.24 5.55
C SER A 200 2.11 8.43 5.86
N GLU A 201 1.17 8.78 4.96
CA GLU A 201 0.21 9.84 5.22
C GLU A 201 -0.80 9.45 6.33
N TYR A 202 -1.31 8.22 6.33
CA TYR A 202 -2.15 7.72 7.43
C TYR A 202 -1.39 7.72 8.76
N PHE A 203 -0.13 7.26 8.73
CA PHE A 203 0.75 7.25 9.91
C PHE A 203 0.94 8.67 10.48
N LYS A 204 1.27 9.67 9.65
CA LYS A 204 1.41 11.07 10.07
C LYS A 204 0.15 11.63 10.71
N LYS A 205 -1.01 11.29 10.16
CA LYS A 205 -2.30 11.78 10.66
C LYS A 205 -2.74 11.07 11.94
N GLY A 206 -2.09 9.97 12.34
CA GLY A 206 -2.52 9.16 13.48
C GLY A 206 -3.92 8.58 13.27
N SER A 207 -4.27 8.24 12.02
CA SER A 207 -5.61 7.78 11.67
C SER A 207 -5.93 6.43 12.29
N ASP A 208 -7.14 6.26 12.80
CA ASP A 208 -7.62 4.96 13.32
C ASP A 208 -8.04 4.02 12.20
N TYR A 209 -8.55 4.58 11.10
CA TYR A 209 -9.03 3.86 9.94
C TYR A 209 -8.45 4.42 8.65
N ALA A 210 -8.17 3.54 7.71
CA ALA A 210 -8.00 3.86 6.31
C ALA A 210 -9.29 3.53 5.56
N TYR A 211 -9.78 4.43 4.73
CA TYR A 211 -10.94 4.23 3.87
C TYR A 211 -10.49 4.21 2.41
N TYR A 212 -11.13 3.38 1.58
CA TYR A 212 -10.75 3.24 0.18
C TYR A 212 -11.93 2.91 -0.70
N HIS A 213 -11.82 3.38 -1.94
CA HIS A 213 -12.71 3.06 -3.06
C HIS A 213 -11.91 2.31 -4.11
N VAL A 214 -12.36 1.13 -4.51
CA VAL A 214 -11.66 0.26 -5.44
C VAL A 214 -12.53 0.00 -6.67
N VAL A 215 -11.92 0.16 -7.83
CA VAL A 215 -12.44 -0.26 -9.13
C VAL A 215 -11.51 -1.34 -9.65
N ASP A 216 -11.98 -2.57 -9.68
CA ASP A 216 -11.22 -3.73 -10.12
C ASP A 216 -11.87 -4.32 -11.36
N SER A 217 -11.09 -4.48 -12.43
CA SER A 217 -11.55 -4.93 -13.72
C SER A 217 -10.68 -6.09 -14.19
N TRP A 218 -11.31 -7.18 -14.64
CA TRP A 218 -10.57 -8.34 -15.12
C TRP A 218 -11.20 -8.94 -16.38
N MET A 219 -10.37 -9.63 -17.15
CA MET A 219 -10.75 -10.40 -18.33
C MET A 219 -10.27 -11.85 -18.18
N MET A 220 -11.17 -12.77 -18.47
CA MET A 220 -10.88 -14.20 -18.42
C MET A 220 -10.19 -14.69 -19.69
N SER A 221 -9.45 -15.80 -19.54
CA SER A 221 -8.88 -16.56 -20.66
C SER A 221 -9.95 -17.03 -21.63
N ALA A 222 -9.68 -16.96 -22.93
CA ALA A 222 -10.49 -17.63 -23.96
C ALA A 222 -10.13 -19.10 -24.12
N LEU A 223 -8.89 -19.48 -23.79
CA LEU A 223 -8.36 -20.85 -23.93
C LEU A 223 -8.70 -21.72 -22.72
N TYR A 224 -8.72 -21.09 -21.51
CA TYR A 224 -9.05 -21.73 -20.24
C TYR A 224 -10.25 -21.03 -19.60
N PRO A 225 -11.46 -21.19 -20.16
CA PRO A 225 -12.63 -20.43 -19.76
C PRO A 225 -12.96 -20.68 -18.29
N MET A 226 -13.30 -19.60 -17.60
CA MET A 226 -13.81 -19.52 -16.22
C MET A 226 -12.80 -19.75 -15.08
N THR A 227 -11.50 -19.96 -15.34
CA THR A 227 -10.56 -20.28 -14.27
C THR A 227 -9.31 -19.40 -14.22
N VAL A 228 -8.98 -18.72 -15.33
CA VAL A 228 -7.73 -17.95 -15.41
C VAL A 228 -8.03 -16.52 -15.81
N ILE A 229 -7.64 -15.58 -14.96
CA ILE A 229 -7.59 -14.15 -15.28
C ILE A 229 -6.32 -13.92 -16.10
N ILE A 230 -6.46 -13.32 -17.28
CA ILE A 230 -5.31 -13.00 -18.15
C ILE A 230 -5.04 -11.50 -18.24
N ARG A 231 -5.99 -10.67 -17.89
CA ARG A 231 -5.80 -9.22 -17.73
C ARG A 231 -6.54 -8.75 -16.48
N GLU A 232 -5.92 -7.87 -15.77
CA GLU A 232 -6.49 -7.26 -14.56
C GLU A 232 -6.01 -5.81 -14.46
N ALA A 233 -6.90 -4.93 -14.06
CA ALA A 233 -6.58 -3.53 -13.78
C ALA A 233 -7.34 -3.09 -12.53
N THR A 234 -6.59 -2.77 -11.48
CA THR A 234 -7.15 -2.29 -10.21
C THR A 234 -6.77 -0.84 -10.00
N HIS A 235 -7.75 0.01 -9.76
CA HIS A 235 -7.56 1.41 -9.39
C HIS A 235 -8.15 1.64 -8.01
N THR A 236 -7.32 2.08 -7.06
CA THR A 236 -7.72 2.33 -5.68
C THR A 236 -7.50 3.79 -5.33
N THR A 237 -8.52 4.43 -4.76
CA THR A 237 -8.42 5.77 -4.18
C THR A 237 -8.59 5.65 -2.67
N TYR A 238 -7.68 6.26 -1.93
CA TYR A 238 -7.63 6.21 -0.46
C TYR A 238 -8.08 7.53 0.14
N TYR A 239 -8.75 7.47 1.30
CA TYR A 239 -9.37 8.62 1.96
C TYR A 239 -9.13 8.61 3.46
N LEU A 240 -9.06 9.81 4.06
CA LEU A 240 -8.94 9.99 5.52
C LEU A 240 -10.27 9.83 6.24
N ASP A 241 -11.38 9.93 5.53
CA ASP A 241 -12.72 9.94 6.11
C ASP A 241 -13.68 8.97 5.41
N SER A 242 -14.64 8.46 6.15
CA SER A 242 -15.68 7.54 5.65
C SER A 242 -16.60 8.15 4.58
N GLY A 243 -16.63 9.48 4.48
CA GLY A 243 -17.40 10.20 3.47
C GLY A 243 -16.68 10.38 2.15
N HIS A 244 -15.44 9.88 2.01
CA HIS A 244 -14.59 9.95 0.82
C HIS A 244 -14.35 11.38 0.30
N LYS A 245 -14.22 12.35 1.22
CA LYS A 245 -14.03 13.77 0.88
C LYS A 245 -12.56 14.16 0.76
N TYR A 246 -11.69 13.52 1.57
CA TYR A 246 -10.27 13.89 1.69
C TYR A 246 -9.40 12.74 1.22
N SER A 247 -9.03 12.73 -0.07
CA SER A 247 -8.14 11.72 -0.64
C SER A 247 -6.71 11.89 -0.13
N THR A 248 -6.06 10.77 0.22
CA THR A 248 -4.63 10.69 0.57
C THR A 248 -3.77 10.30 -0.62
N GLY A 249 -4.36 9.69 -1.65
CA GLY A 249 -3.66 9.23 -2.83
C GLY A 249 -4.42 8.16 -3.59
N THR A 250 -3.82 7.72 -4.68
CA THR A 250 -4.33 6.65 -5.53
C THR A 250 -3.23 5.65 -5.80
N ASP A 251 -3.61 4.39 -5.98
CA ASP A 251 -2.75 3.32 -6.47
C ASP A 251 -3.37 2.69 -7.71
N TYR A 252 -2.53 2.25 -8.63
CA TYR A 252 -2.93 1.60 -9.86
C TYR A 252 -2.07 0.36 -10.08
N TYR A 253 -2.73 -0.76 -10.28
CA TYR A 253 -2.11 -2.03 -10.63
C TYR A 253 -2.67 -2.53 -11.95
N GLU A 254 -1.82 -3.00 -12.84
CA GLU A 254 -2.21 -3.64 -14.10
C GLU A 254 -1.40 -4.93 -14.29
N TYR A 255 -2.10 -5.97 -14.69
CA TYR A 255 -1.53 -7.25 -15.09
C TYR A 255 -2.01 -7.61 -16.49
N ASP A 256 -1.08 -7.94 -17.37
CA ASP A 256 -1.35 -8.49 -18.69
C ASP A 256 -0.55 -9.78 -18.87
N GLY A 257 -1.23 -10.91 -18.71
CA GLY A 257 -0.67 -12.26 -18.82
C GLY A 257 -0.79 -12.88 -20.22
N ARG A 258 -1.05 -12.08 -21.24
CA ARG A 258 -1.06 -12.52 -22.63
C ARG A 258 0.37 -12.72 -23.11
N TRP A 259 0.74 -13.97 -23.31
CA TRP A 259 2.09 -14.41 -23.79
C TRP A 259 2.03 -14.88 -25.24
#